data_85696d390ff41620916569db145d69c2
#
_entry.id   85696d390ff41620916569db145d69c2
#
_cell.length_a   1.000
_cell.length_b   1.000
_cell.length_c   1.000
_cell.angle_alpha   90.00
_cell.angle_beta   90.00
_cell.angle_gamma   90.00
#
_symmetry.space_group_name_H-M   'P 1'
#
loop_
_entity.id
_entity.type
_entity.pdbx_description
1 polymer ?
#
loop_
_entity_poly.entity_id
_entity_poly.type
_entity_poly.pdbx_seq_one_letter_code
_entity_poly.pdbx_strand_id
1 'polypeptide(L)' 'MTLNEFYSEVSRRADTAGTQINAADVSRVCSKFFEVLNEMKTNDALVLIARGLHAVGRLEIISE' A
#
# COMPACT_ATOMS: atom_id res chain seq x y z
N MET A 1 -2.26 -0.83 -13.94
CA MET A 1 -1.14 -0.21 -13.20
C MET A 1 -0.14 -1.27 -12.82
N THR A 2 1.12 -1.03 -13.10
CA THR A 2 2.14 -1.97 -12.71
C THR A 2 2.51 -1.73 -11.25
N LEU A 3 3.27 -2.65 -10.69
CA LEU A 3 3.71 -2.49 -9.30
C LEU A 3 4.62 -1.27 -9.16
N ASN A 4 5.48 -1.02 -10.13
CA ASN A 4 6.33 0.16 -10.09
C ASN A 4 5.52 1.44 -10.16
N GLU A 5 4.49 1.46 -10.98
CA GLU A 5 3.59 2.62 -11.05
C GLU A 5 2.88 2.84 -9.72
N PHE A 6 2.49 1.76 -9.07
CA PHE A 6 1.86 1.83 -7.77
C PHE A 6 2.82 2.43 -6.73
N TYR A 7 4.06 1.96 -6.71
CA TYR A 7 5.07 2.49 -5.78
C TYR A 7 5.31 3.98 -6.03
N SER A 8 5.36 4.37 -7.31
CA SER A 8 5.57 5.78 -7.65
C SER A 8 4.42 6.64 -7.17
N GLU A 9 3.21 6.14 -7.31
CA GLU A 9 2.04 6.89 -6.86
C GLU A 9 2.02 7.02 -5.33
N VAL A 10 2.40 5.97 -4.62
CA VAL A 10 2.48 6.00 -3.17
C VAL A 10 3.53 7.04 -2.73
N SER A 11 4.68 7.04 -3.41
CA SER A 11 5.73 7.99 -3.10
C SER A 11 5.26 9.42 -3.29
N ARG A 12 4.56 9.68 -4.39
CA ARG A 12 4.07 11.00 -4.69
C ARG A 12 3.10 11.51 -3.62
N ARG A 13 2.23 10.63 -3.16
CA ARG A 13 1.24 11.01 -2.15
C ARG A 13 1.84 11.12 -0.75
N ALA A 14 2.91 10.39 -0.49
CA ALA A 14 3.56 10.44 0.80
C ALA A 14 4.48 11.65 0.93
N ASP A 15 4.88 12.24 -0.20
CA ASP A 15 5.77 13.39 -0.21
C ASP A 15 4.95 14.65 0.06
N THR A 16 4.92 15.09 1.29
CA THR A 16 4.15 16.26 1.68
C THR A 16 5.07 17.42 2.00
N ALA A 17 4.50 18.57 2.26
CA ALA A 17 5.28 19.78 2.49
C ALA A 17 6.28 19.64 3.64
N GLY A 18 5.94 18.89 4.65
CA GLY A 18 6.81 18.75 5.80
C GLY A 18 7.66 17.48 5.81
N THR A 19 7.48 16.62 4.83
CA THR A 19 8.14 15.32 4.83
C THR A 19 8.46 14.91 3.41
N GLN A 20 9.71 14.63 3.15
CA GLN A 20 10.10 14.16 1.84
C GLN A 20 10.50 12.71 1.93
N ILE A 21 9.92 11.91 1.06
CA ILE A 21 10.22 10.48 1.00
C ILE A 21 10.58 10.14 -0.42
N ASN A 22 11.77 9.60 -0.65
CA ASN A 22 12.17 9.30 -2.00
C ASN A 22 11.58 7.96 -2.46
N ALA A 23 11.53 7.78 -3.77
CA ALA A 23 10.89 6.60 -4.35
C ALA A 23 11.58 5.31 -3.96
N ALA A 24 12.89 5.35 -3.77
CA ALA A 24 13.63 4.15 -3.39
C ALA A 24 13.22 3.66 -2.01
N ASP A 25 13.05 4.60 -1.07
CA ASP A 25 12.62 4.23 0.28
C ASP A 25 11.21 3.66 0.27
N VAL A 26 10.31 4.28 -0.50
CA VAL A 26 8.95 3.78 -0.61
C VAL A 26 8.93 2.40 -1.22
N SER A 27 9.71 2.19 -2.25
CA SER A 27 9.78 0.89 -2.91
C SER A 27 10.25 -0.18 -1.94
N ARG A 28 11.25 0.14 -1.12
CA ARG A 28 11.77 -0.82 -0.14
C ARG A 28 10.72 -1.15 0.91
N VAL A 29 10.05 -0.12 1.44
CA VAL A 29 9.03 -0.34 2.46
C VAL A 29 7.88 -1.16 1.89
N CYS A 30 7.42 -0.83 0.69
CA CYS A 30 6.33 -1.55 0.06
C CYS A 30 6.71 -3.00 -0.25
N SER A 31 7.96 -3.24 -0.65
CA SER A 31 8.43 -4.60 -0.88
C SER A 31 8.37 -5.42 0.40
N LYS A 32 8.80 -4.83 1.50
CA LYS A 32 8.74 -5.53 2.79
C LYS A 32 7.31 -5.75 3.24
N PHE A 33 6.44 -4.80 2.95
CA PHE A 33 5.03 -4.95 3.23
C PHE A 33 4.47 -6.18 2.51
N PHE A 34 4.78 -6.32 1.24
CA PHE A 34 4.31 -7.48 0.49
C PHE A 34 5.00 -8.77 0.92
N GLU A 35 6.26 -8.70 1.37
CA GLU A 35 6.92 -9.87 1.92
C GLU A 35 6.19 -10.40 3.13
N VAL A 36 5.79 -9.51 4.03
CA VAL A 36 5.06 -9.92 5.23
C VAL A 36 3.74 -10.56 4.82
N LEU A 37 3.03 -9.94 3.88
CA LEU A 37 1.77 -10.52 3.42
C LEU A 37 1.98 -11.89 2.79
N ASN A 38 3.10 -12.06 2.10
CA ASN A 38 3.38 -13.32 1.42
C ASN A 38 3.65 -14.46 2.41
N GLU A 39 4.03 -14.13 3.64
CA GLU A 39 4.24 -15.15 4.66
C GLU A 39 2.95 -15.59 5.33
N MET A 40 1.85 -14.95 5.00
CA MET A 40 0.56 -15.25 5.58
C MET A 40 -0.25 -16.11 4.64
N LYS A 41 -1.29 -16.73 5.16
CA LYS A 41 -2.24 -17.41 4.30
C LYS A 41 -2.96 -16.35 3.48
N THR A 42 -3.32 -16.72 2.26
CA THR A 42 -3.94 -15.79 1.33
C THR A 42 -5.17 -15.11 1.93
N ASN A 43 -6.02 -15.87 2.58
CA ASN A 43 -7.21 -15.29 3.18
C ASN A 43 -6.87 -14.28 4.26
N ASP A 44 -5.88 -14.57 5.08
CA ASP A 44 -5.48 -13.66 6.14
C ASP A 44 -4.90 -12.39 5.56
N ALA A 45 -4.10 -12.50 4.50
CA ALA A 45 -3.53 -11.34 3.83
C ALA A 45 -4.62 -10.46 3.25
N LEU A 46 -5.63 -11.07 2.61
CA LEU A 46 -6.73 -10.31 2.03
C LEU A 46 -7.55 -9.60 3.09
N VAL A 47 -7.78 -10.25 4.22
CA VAL A 47 -8.51 -9.63 5.32
C VAL A 47 -7.73 -8.43 5.86
N LEU A 48 -6.42 -8.57 5.98
CA LEU A 48 -5.59 -7.50 6.48
C LEU A 48 -5.59 -6.31 5.51
N ILE A 49 -5.52 -6.59 4.21
CA ILE A 49 -5.59 -5.55 3.20
C ILE A 49 -6.93 -4.82 3.30
N ALA A 50 -8.02 -5.56 3.45
CA ALA A 50 -9.34 -4.96 3.57
C ALA A 50 -9.43 -4.06 4.81
N ARG A 51 -8.83 -4.49 5.92
CA ARG A 51 -8.81 -3.68 7.13
C ARG A 51 -8.01 -2.41 6.92
N GLY A 52 -6.91 -2.49 6.19
CA GLY A 52 -6.11 -1.33 5.88
C GLY A 52 -6.88 -0.33 5.03
N LEU A 53 -7.61 -0.82 4.04
CA LEU A 53 -8.42 0.04 3.21
C LEU A 53 -9.50 0.74 4.04
N HIS A 54 -10.11 0.00 4.94
CA HIS A 54 -11.14 0.58 5.80
C HIS A 54 -10.56 1.62 6.75
N ALA A 55 -9.35 1.39 7.22
CA ALA A 55 -8.70 2.29 8.18
C ALA A 55 -8.37 3.64 7.58
N VAL A 56 -7.98 3.68 6.29
CA VAL A 56 -7.65 4.95 5.66
C VAL A 56 -8.86 5.69 5.13
N GLY A 57 -9.99 5.01 5.02
CA GLY A 57 -11.17 5.66 4.53
C GLY A 57 -12.27 4.68 4.38
N ARG A 58 -13.17 4.98 3.48
CA ARG A 58 -14.26 4.08 3.25
C ARG A 58 -13.91 3.05 2.21
N LEU A 59 -14.36 1.84 2.45
CA LEU A 59 -14.20 0.80 1.48
C LEU A 59 -15.36 0.92 0.53
N GLU A 60 -15.10 1.40 -0.67
CA GLU A 60 -16.16 1.66 -1.62
C GLU A 60 -16.21 0.76 -2.79
N ILE A 61 -15.63 -0.37 -2.69
CA ILE A 61 -15.57 -1.24 -3.79
C ILE A 61 -16.87 -1.66 -4.26
N ILE A 62 -17.81 -1.60 -3.45
CA ILE A 62 -19.04 -2.10 -3.82
C ILE A 62 -19.81 -1.27 -4.70
N SER A 63 -19.46 -0.22 -4.77
CA SER A 63 -20.26 0.57 -5.47
C SER A 63 -20.39 0.34 -6.80
N GLU A 64 -20.55 -0.11 -6.83
CA GLU A 64 -20.70 -0.18 -7.75
C GLU A 64 -21.20 -0.55 -8.06
#